data_b136efcf33bf35714d8c7ef661d35d4b
#
_entry.id   b136efcf33bf35714d8c7ef661d35d4b
#
_cell.length_a   1.000
_cell.length_b   1.000
_cell.length_c   1.000
_cell.angle_alpha   90.00
_cell.angle_beta   90.00
_cell.angle_gamma   90.00
#
_symmetry.space_group_name_H-M   'P 1'
#
loop_
_entity.id
_entity.type
_entity.pdbx_description
1 polymer ?
#
loop_
_entity_poly.entity_id
_entity_poly.type
_entity_poly.pdbx_seq_one_letter_code
_entity_poly.pdbx_strand_id
1 'polypeptide(L)'
;ISYSPYKNGMAPLFNVKDINGKNIDLAKLRGKYILIDFWGSWCNPCIAMIPKIKKIHEENPDLIVISIAHDQEDNTLPETRKIIAEKGMDWINIYQCDREMTKPSIATMYNIYAFPTTILIETQKKIIYRDIGNNKYNELNTVIRNQCNSQND
;
A
#
# COMPACT_ATOMS: atom_id res chain seq x y z
N ILE A 1 5.15 -9.14 21.14
CA ILE A 1 5.27 -8.08 20.11
C ILE A 1 4.00 -7.26 20.10
N SER A 2 4.13 -5.95 20.20
CA SER A 2 3.01 -5.02 20.08
C SER A 2 2.98 -4.46 18.67
N TYR A 3 1.88 -4.69 17.95
CA TYR A 3 1.68 -4.12 16.63
C TYR A 3 1.08 -2.72 16.75
N SER A 4 1.52 -1.84 15.87
CA SER A 4 1.00 -0.47 15.80
C SER A 4 1.04 0.01 14.35
N PRO A 5 -0.03 0.64 13.85
CA PRO A 5 -0.06 1.11 12.47
C PRO A 5 0.66 2.44 12.26
N TYR A 6 1.30 2.98 13.28
CA TYR A 6 1.95 4.29 13.18
C TYR A 6 3.46 4.17 13.04
N LYS A 7 4.10 5.29 12.68
CA LYS A 7 5.54 5.36 12.51
C LYS A 7 6.25 4.84 13.76
N ASN A 8 7.29 4.04 13.55
CA ASN A 8 8.10 3.33 14.54
C ASN A 8 7.39 2.13 15.18
N GLY A 9 6.16 1.84 14.80
CA GLY A 9 5.45 0.64 15.23
C GLY A 9 5.74 -0.56 14.34
N MET A 10 5.47 -1.75 14.87
CA MET A 10 5.48 -2.98 14.08
C MET A 10 4.21 -3.06 13.26
N ALA A 11 4.35 -3.18 11.95
CA ALA A 11 3.21 -3.20 11.02
C ALA A 11 2.24 -4.34 11.35
N PRO A 12 0.94 -4.05 11.52
CA PRO A 12 -0.06 -5.10 11.71
C PRO A 12 -0.01 -6.11 10.56
N LEU A 13 0.02 -7.39 10.90
CA LEU A 13 0.14 -8.47 9.92
C LEU A 13 -1.22 -8.80 9.32
N PHE A 14 -1.22 -9.05 8.02
CA PHE A 14 -2.41 -9.51 7.32
C PHE A 14 -2.06 -10.64 6.37
N ASN A 15 -3.07 -11.45 6.06
CA ASN A 15 -2.96 -12.56 5.12
C ASN A 15 -4.27 -12.60 4.33
N VAL A 16 -4.23 -12.11 3.11
CA VAL A 16 -5.42 -11.95 2.26
C VAL A 16 -5.09 -12.34 0.83
N LYS A 17 -6.12 -12.55 0.03
CA LYS A 17 -5.95 -12.77 -1.40
C LYS A 17 -5.93 -11.45 -2.13
N ASP A 18 -5.04 -11.33 -3.11
CA ASP A 18 -5.02 -10.18 -4.00
C ASP A 18 -6.16 -10.27 -5.04
N ILE A 19 -6.22 -9.27 -5.91
CA ILE A 19 -7.26 -9.16 -6.93
C ILE A 19 -7.24 -10.31 -7.94
N ASN A 20 -6.12 -11.03 -8.04
CA ASN A 20 -5.96 -12.19 -8.92
C ASN A 20 -6.11 -13.53 -8.19
N GLY A 21 -6.47 -13.50 -6.91
CA GLY A 21 -6.65 -14.70 -6.10
C GLY A 21 -5.36 -15.25 -5.48
N LYS A 22 -4.24 -14.55 -5.65
CA LYS A 22 -2.96 -14.95 -5.05
C LYS A 22 -2.95 -14.57 -3.57
N ASN A 23 -2.47 -15.47 -2.73
CA ASN A 23 -2.38 -15.21 -1.30
C ASN A 23 -1.22 -14.28 -0.97
N ILE A 24 -1.51 -13.18 -0.27
CA ILE A 24 -0.52 -12.21 0.18
C ILE A 24 -0.47 -12.25 1.71
N ASP A 25 0.64 -12.76 2.22
CA ASP A 25 0.88 -12.87 3.65
C ASP A 25 2.03 -11.94 4.01
N LEU A 26 1.73 -10.85 4.72
CA LEU A 26 2.74 -9.85 5.06
C LEU A 26 3.89 -10.46 5.87
N ALA A 27 3.60 -11.41 6.75
CA ALA A 27 4.62 -12.06 7.56
C ALA A 27 5.67 -12.80 6.74
N LYS A 28 5.30 -13.26 5.53
CA LYS A 28 6.19 -14.00 4.64
C LYS A 28 6.98 -13.13 3.68
N LEU A 29 6.67 -11.84 3.59
CA LEU A 29 7.41 -10.88 2.77
C LEU A 29 8.60 -10.35 3.57
N ARG A 30 9.63 -11.19 3.71
CA ARG A 30 10.80 -10.89 4.53
C ARG A 30 11.96 -10.38 3.68
N GLY A 31 12.82 -9.55 4.32
CA GLY A 31 14.04 -9.08 3.70
C GLY A 31 13.83 -8.01 2.64
N LYS A 32 12.62 -7.51 2.50
CA LYS A 32 12.25 -6.49 1.52
C LYS A 32 11.61 -5.29 2.19
N TYR A 33 11.82 -4.12 1.58
CA TYR A 33 11.01 -2.95 1.91
C TYR A 33 9.67 -3.05 1.21
N ILE A 34 8.62 -2.61 1.88
CA ILE A 34 7.24 -2.71 1.38
C ILE A 34 6.60 -1.34 1.42
N LEU A 35 6.12 -0.89 0.26
CA LEU A 35 5.34 0.34 0.15
C LEU A 35 3.87 -0.04 0.02
N ILE A 36 3.05 0.44 0.95
CA ILE A 36 1.60 0.24 0.89
C ILE A 36 0.95 1.57 0.53
N ASP A 37 0.11 1.53 -0.50
CA ASP A 37 -0.67 2.66 -0.97
C ASP A 37 -2.16 2.37 -0.77
N PHE A 38 -2.79 3.07 0.16
CA PHE A 38 -4.24 2.97 0.38
C PHE A 38 -4.95 3.97 -0.51
N TRP A 39 -5.83 3.47 -1.37
CA TRP A 39 -6.53 4.29 -2.37
C TRP A 39 -7.97 3.81 -2.59
N GLY A 40 -8.67 4.44 -3.50
CA GLY A 40 -9.99 4.03 -3.93
C GLY A 40 -10.30 4.59 -5.31
N SER A 41 -11.11 3.87 -6.08
CA SER A 41 -11.53 4.32 -7.42
C SER A 41 -12.35 5.62 -7.39
N TRP A 42 -12.94 5.92 -6.25
CA TRP A 42 -13.73 7.13 -5.96
C TRP A 42 -12.86 8.32 -5.57
N CYS A 43 -11.57 8.16 -5.44
CA CYS A 43 -10.65 9.14 -4.87
C CYS A 43 -9.76 9.74 -5.97
N ASN A 44 -10.09 10.95 -6.43
CA ASN A 44 -9.32 11.62 -7.47
C ASN A 44 -7.87 11.90 -7.09
N PRO A 45 -7.54 12.38 -5.88
CA PRO A 45 -6.14 12.55 -5.47
C PRO A 45 -5.36 11.25 -5.46
N CYS A 46 -6.03 10.13 -5.15
CA CYS A 46 -5.41 8.80 -5.19
C CYS A 46 -5.03 8.42 -6.61
N ILE A 47 -5.95 8.63 -7.55
CA ILE A 47 -5.72 8.31 -8.96
C ILE A 47 -4.59 9.17 -9.52
N ALA A 48 -4.55 10.45 -9.13
CA ALA A 48 -3.47 11.36 -9.53
C ALA A 48 -2.10 10.91 -9.02
N MET A 49 -2.05 10.17 -7.91
CA MET A 49 -0.81 9.65 -7.34
C MET A 49 -0.30 8.38 -8.03
N ILE A 50 -1.14 7.67 -8.76
CA ILE A 50 -0.74 6.39 -9.38
C ILE A 50 0.50 6.53 -10.26
N PRO A 51 0.66 7.53 -11.14
CA PRO A 51 1.88 7.67 -11.93
C PRO A 51 3.14 7.82 -11.06
N LYS A 52 3.03 8.46 -9.91
CA LYS A 52 4.15 8.63 -8.97
C LYS A 52 4.52 7.29 -8.31
N ILE A 53 3.54 6.50 -7.92
CA ILE A 53 3.75 5.15 -7.37
C ILE A 53 4.39 4.27 -8.44
N LYS A 54 3.92 4.36 -9.68
CA LYS A 54 4.48 3.60 -10.81
C LYS A 54 5.95 3.94 -11.02
N LYS A 55 6.31 5.21 -10.95
CA LYS A 55 7.70 5.64 -11.08
C LYS A 55 8.57 5.07 -9.94
N ILE A 56 8.07 5.10 -8.71
CA ILE A 56 8.76 4.50 -7.57
C ILE A 56 8.99 3.01 -7.81
N HIS A 57 7.97 2.31 -8.27
CA HIS A 57 8.05 0.88 -8.56
C HIS A 57 9.10 0.56 -9.62
N GLU A 58 9.11 1.32 -10.71
CA GLU A 58 10.06 1.12 -11.80
C GLU A 58 11.50 1.45 -11.40
N GLU A 59 11.70 2.45 -10.58
CA GLU A 59 13.03 2.89 -10.13
C GLU A 59 13.59 2.06 -8.98
N ASN A 60 12.78 1.25 -8.32
CA ASN A 60 13.18 0.45 -7.15
C ASN A 60 12.73 -0.99 -7.31
N PRO A 61 13.42 -1.80 -8.15
CA PRO A 61 12.98 -3.16 -8.48
C PRO A 61 12.84 -4.10 -7.27
N ASP A 62 13.61 -3.86 -6.21
CA ASP A 62 13.57 -4.71 -5.01
C ASP A 62 12.49 -4.29 -4.02
N LEU A 63 11.86 -3.14 -4.23
CA LEU A 63 10.77 -2.67 -3.39
C LEU A 63 9.49 -3.42 -3.74
N ILE A 64 8.83 -3.98 -2.73
CA ILE A 64 7.50 -4.57 -2.91
C ILE A 64 6.48 -3.45 -2.81
N VAL A 65 5.66 -3.27 -3.83
CA VAL A 65 4.57 -2.29 -3.82
C VAL A 65 3.24 -3.03 -3.69
N ILE A 66 2.42 -2.59 -2.76
CA ILE A 66 1.08 -3.13 -2.54
C ILE A 66 0.11 -1.96 -2.54
N SER A 67 -0.79 -1.93 -3.52
CA SER A 67 -1.91 -0.98 -3.52
C SER A 67 -3.14 -1.67 -2.98
N ILE A 68 -3.78 -1.04 -1.99
CA ILE A 68 -4.99 -1.56 -1.36
C ILE A 68 -6.13 -0.62 -1.67
N ALA A 69 -7.02 -1.06 -2.54
CA ALA A 69 -8.23 -0.32 -2.89
C ALA A 69 -9.30 -0.61 -1.83
N HIS A 70 -9.88 0.44 -1.28
CA HIS A 70 -10.81 0.33 -0.16
C HIS A 70 -12.15 0.99 -0.47
N ASP A 71 -13.23 0.25 -0.23
CA ASP A 71 -14.60 0.75 -0.23
C ASP A 71 -15.24 0.47 1.13
N GLN A 72 -16.15 1.37 1.56
CA GLN A 72 -16.93 1.13 2.78
C GLN A 72 -18.24 0.42 2.48
N GLU A 73 -19.07 1.02 1.65
CA GLU A 73 -20.44 0.57 1.37
C GLU A 73 -20.62 -0.01 -0.03
N ASP A 74 -20.24 0.77 -1.04
CA ASP A 74 -20.49 0.40 -2.44
C ASP A 74 -19.33 -0.38 -3.01
N ASN A 75 -19.59 -1.54 -3.59
CA ASN A 75 -18.55 -2.31 -4.25
C ASN A 75 -18.24 -1.70 -5.62
N THR A 76 -17.01 -1.14 -5.74
CA THR A 76 -16.51 -0.57 -7.00
C THR A 76 -15.40 -1.42 -7.62
N LEU A 77 -15.42 -2.73 -7.40
CA LEU A 77 -14.40 -3.63 -7.96
C LEU A 77 -14.26 -3.53 -9.48
N PRO A 78 -15.35 -3.44 -10.27
CA PRO A 78 -15.19 -3.30 -11.72
C PRO A 78 -14.43 -2.03 -12.12
N GLU A 79 -14.75 -0.89 -11.51
CA GLU A 79 -14.07 0.38 -11.74
C GLU A 79 -12.62 0.32 -11.29
N THR A 80 -12.37 -0.33 -10.16
CA THR A 80 -11.02 -0.54 -9.63
C THR A 80 -10.18 -1.35 -10.60
N ARG A 81 -10.71 -2.46 -11.13
CA ARG A 81 -10.02 -3.27 -12.13
C ARG A 81 -9.71 -2.48 -13.40
N LYS A 82 -10.63 -1.64 -13.83
CA LYS A 82 -10.46 -0.80 -15.01
C LYS A 82 -9.29 0.16 -14.83
N ILE A 83 -9.23 0.85 -13.68
CA ILE A 83 -8.14 1.80 -13.38
C ILE A 83 -6.79 1.07 -13.31
N ILE A 84 -6.75 -0.08 -12.64
CA ILE A 84 -5.53 -0.90 -12.55
C ILE A 84 -5.00 -1.24 -13.95
N ALA A 85 -5.88 -1.66 -14.85
CA ALA A 85 -5.50 -2.00 -16.21
C ALA A 85 -5.07 -0.78 -17.01
N GLU A 86 -5.86 0.30 -16.98
CA GLU A 86 -5.58 1.51 -17.76
C GLU A 86 -4.32 2.23 -17.29
N LYS A 87 -4.05 2.24 -16.00
CA LYS A 87 -2.88 2.92 -15.43
C LYS A 87 -1.65 2.03 -15.34
N GLY A 88 -1.75 0.76 -15.72
CA GLY A 88 -0.62 -0.17 -15.67
C GLY A 88 -0.07 -0.36 -14.27
N MET A 89 -0.93 -0.64 -13.31
CA MET A 89 -0.53 -0.90 -11.93
C MET A 89 -0.01 -2.34 -11.80
N ASP A 90 1.19 -2.58 -12.29
CA ASP A 90 1.80 -3.90 -12.46
C ASP A 90 2.49 -4.38 -11.18
N TRP A 91 1.81 -4.31 -10.06
CA TRP A 91 2.28 -4.75 -8.76
C TRP A 91 1.14 -5.41 -7.99
N ILE A 92 1.35 -5.74 -6.73
CA ILE A 92 0.33 -6.38 -5.92
C ILE A 92 -0.83 -5.42 -5.69
N ASN A 93 -2.04 -5.86 -6.05
CA ASN A 93 -3.27 -5.10 -5.86
C ASN A 93 -4.26 -5.91 -5.03
N ILE A 94 -4.74 -5.31 -3.95
CA ILE A 94 -5.73 -5.89 -3.05
C ILE A 94 -6.97 -5.01 -3.11
N TYR A 95 -8.15 -5.64 -3.13
CA TYR A 95 -9.43 -4.94 -3.06
C TYR A 95 -10.22 -5.40 -1.85
N GLN A 96 -10.72 -4.47 -1.05
CA GLN A 96 -11.58 -4.77 0.10
C GLN A 96 -12.75 -3.79 0.17
N CYS A 97 -13.93 -4.33 0.50
CA CYS A 97 -15.13 -3.55 0.75
C CYS A 97 -15.65 -3.92 2.14
N ASP A 98 -15.70 -2.98 3.07
CA ASP A 98 -16.07 -3.22 4.47
C ASP A 98 -17.41 -3.93 4.59
N ARG A 99 -18.40 -3.50 3.82
CA ARG A 99 -19.76 -4.06 3.87
C ARG A 99 -19.78 -5.57 3.59
N GLU A 100 -18.85 -6.07 2.80
CA GLU A 100 -18.80 -7.48 2.39
C GLU A 100 -17.90 -8.32 3.31
N MET A 101 -17.31 -7.72 4.33
CA MET A 101 -16.30 -8.39 5.16
C MET A 101 -16.85 -8.76 6.52
N THR A 102 -16.40 -9.91 7.02
CA THR A 102 -16.71 -10.38 8.39
C THR A 102 -15.59 -10.06 9.38
N LYS A 103 -14.39 -9.77 8.87
CA LYS A 103 -13.22 -9.38 9.66
C LYS A 103 -12.85 -7.93 9.35
N PRO A 104 -12.13 -7.25 10.23
CA PRO A 104 -11.66 -5.90 9.94
C PRO A 104 -10.82 -5.87 8.66
N SER A 105 -11.06 -4.85 7.82
CA SER A 105 -10.24 -4.62 6.64
C SER A 105 -8.83 -4.17 7.02
N ILE A 106 -7.90 -4.26 6.08
CA ILE A 106 -6.54 -3.77 6.28
C ILE A 106 -6.56 -2.27 6.59
N ALA A 107 -7.42 -1.50 5.92
CA ALA A 107 -7.57 -0.07 6.21
C ALA A 107 -7.99 0.17 7.66
N THR A 108 -8.88 -0.65 8.21
CA THR A 108 -9.26 -0.59 9.62
C THR A 108 -8.08 -0.96 10.53
N MET A 109 -7.37 -2.04 10.21
CA MET A 109 -6.21 -2.48 10.98
C MET A 109 -5.12 -1.41 11.04
N TYR A 110 -4.95 -0.67 9.95
CA TYR A 110 -3.93 0.38 9.84
C TYR A 110 -4.46 1.76 10.22
N ASN A 111 -5.68 1.83 10.73
CA ASN A 111 -6.33 3.09 11.15
C ASN A 111 -6.27 4.15 10.05
N ILE A 112 -6.66 3.75 8.83
CA ILE A 112 -6.70 4.65 7.68
C ILE A 112 -8.03 5.39 7.67
N TYR A 113 -7.99 6.71 7.76
CA TYR A 113 -9.17 7.56 7.80
C TYR A 113 -9.18 8.62 6.69
N ALA A 114 -8.11 8.71 5.90
CA ALA A 114 -8.01 9.64 4.79
C ALA A 114 -7.25 8.98 3.64
N PHE A 115 -7.58 9.34 2.42
CA PHE A 115 -7.01 8.74 1.22
C PHE A 115 -6.45 9.82 0.28
N PRO A 116 -5.31 9.58 -0.35
CA PRO A 116 -4.45 8.42 -0.15
C PRO A 116 -3.68 8.49 1.17
N THR A 117 -3.35 7.33 1.72
CA THR A 117 -2.35 7.20 2.79
C THR A 117 -1.29 6.24 2.31
N THR A 118 -0.03 6.62 2.50
CA THR A 118 1.12 5.84 2.05
C THR A 118 1.96 5.44 3.26
N ILE A 119 2.34 4.15 3.30
CA ILE A 119 3.12 3.59 4.41
C ILE A 119 4.33 2.86 3.83
N LEU A 120 5.52 3.13 4.38
CA LEU A 120 6.73 2.39 4.04
C LEU A 120 7.14 1.53 5.24
N ILE A 121 7.33 0.24 4.99
CA ILE A 121 7.68 -0.76 5.99
C ILE A 121 9.09 -1.28 5.67
N GLU A 122 9.97 -1.29 6.68
CA GLU A 122 11.32 -1.79 6.50
C GLU A 122 11.39 -3.32 6.58
N THR A 123 12.58 -3.88 6.38
CA THR A 123 12.78 -5.34 6.19
C THR A 123 12.33 -6.20 7.38
N GLN A 124 12.25 -5.63 8.58
CA GLN A 124 11.82 -6.33 9.80
C GLN A 124 10.41 -5.91 10.23
N LYS A 125 9.62 -5.34 9.31
CA LYS A 125 8.21 -4.98 9.50
C LYS A 125 7.98 -3.75 10.39
N LYS A 126 9.00 -2.95 10.64
CA LYS A 126 8.81 -1.67 11.31
C LYS A 126 8.36 -0.61 10.29
N ILE A 127 7.36 0.18 10.65
CA ILE A 127 6.91 1.29 9.82
C ILE A 127 7.89 2.45 9.98
N ILE A 128 8.48 2.89 8.87
CA ILE A 128 9.43 3.99 8.85
C ILE A 128 8.91 5.27 8.21
N TYR A 129 7.74 5.19 7.55
CA TYR A 129 7.07 6.33 6.92
C TYR A 129 5.57 6.10 6.91
N ARG A 130 4.81 7.13 7.25
CA ARG A 130 3.36 7.15 7.11
C ARG A 130 2.92 8.58 6.86
N ASP A 131 2.19 8.81 5.76
CA ASP A 131 1.68 10.14 5.47
C ASP A 131 0.39 10.10 4.65
N ILE A 132 -0.36 11.18 4.75
CA ILE A 132 -1.65 11.37 4.09
C ILE A 132 -1.46 12.37 2.95
N GLY A 133 -2.13 12.10 1.82
CA GLY A 133 -2.18 13.02 0.70
C GLY A 133 -1.23 12.65 -0.42
N ASN A 134 -1.32 13.43 -1.52
CA ASN A 134 -0.55 13.15 -2.73
C ASN A 134 0.52 14.21 -3.03
N ASN A 135 0.76 15.14 -2.10
CA ASN A 135 1.69 16.26 -2.29
C ASN A 135 3.06 16.04 -1.62
N LYS A 136 3.31 14.85 -1.07
CA LYS A 136 4.56 14.53 -0.36
C LYS A 136 5.40 13.48 -1.07
N TYR A 137 5.24 13.40 -2.39
CA TYR A 137 6.01 12.45 -3.19
C TYR A 137 7.52 12.62 -3.03
N ASN A 138 8.00 13.86 -2.98
CA ASN A 138 9.45 14.11 -2.85
C ASN A 138 10.00 13.61 -1.52
N GLU A 139 9.24 13.76 -0.43
CA GLU A 139 9.63 13.21 0.87
C GLU A 139 9.68 11.70 0.84
N LEU A 140 8.64 11.08 0.33
CA LEU A 140 8.55 9.62 0.21
C LEU A 140 9.70 9.08 -0.64
N ASN A 141 9.94 9.69 -1.79
CA ASN A 141 11.01 9.26 -2.69
C ASN A 141 12.40 9.40 -2.03
N THR A 142 12.60 10.46 -1.25
CA THR A 142 13.86 10.67 -0.50
C THR A 142 14.04 9.57 0.55
N VAL A 143 13.00 9.23 1.31
CA VAL A 143 13.07 8.15 2.31
C VAL A 143 13.37 6.81 1.62
N ILE A 144 12.72 6.52 0.51
CA ILE A 144 12.95 5.27 -0.24
C ILE A 144 14.40 5.21 -0.73
N ARG A 145 14.91 6.27 -1.33
CA ARG A 145 16.28 6.31 -1.80
C ARG A 145 17.29 6.10 -0.67
N ASN A 146 17.08 6.76 0.46
CA ASN A 146 18.01 6.68 1.59
C ASN A 146 17.98 5.32 2.27
N GLN A 147 16.82 4.69 2.37
CA GLN A 147 16.65 3.42 3.08
C GLN A 147 16.84 2.20 2.17
N CYS A 148 16.20 2.20 1.01
CA CYS A 148 16.20 1.02 0.13
C CYS A 148 17.53 0.87 -0.62
N ASN A 149 18.12 1.96 -1.07
CA ASN A 149 19.36 1.91 -1.86
C ASN A 149 20.60 1.79 -1.01
N SER A 150 20.58 2.23 0.26
CA SER A 150 21.73 2.11 1.15
C SER A 150 22.04 0.66 1.54
N GLN A 151 21.10 -0.26 1.36
CA GLN A 151 21.33 -1.67 1.64
C GLN A 151 21.93 -2.45 0.47
N ASN A 152 22.00 -1.83 -0.71
CA ASN A 152 22.59 -2.44 -1.90
C ASN A 152 24.06 -2.05 -2.10
N ASP A 153 24.57 -1.20 -1.20
CA ASP A 153 25.97 -0.81 -1.17
C ASP A 153 26.75 -1.73 -0.19
#